data_5771d542c34d3b43c1836a9d885dd63d
#
_entry.id   5771d542c34d3b43c1836a9d885dd63d
#
_cell.length_a   1.000
_cell.length_b   1.000
_cell.length_c   1.000
_cell.angle_alpha   90.00
_cell.angle_beta   90.00
_cell.angle_gamma   90.00
#
_symmetry.space_group_name_H-M   'P 1'
#
loop_
_entity.id
_entity.type
_entity.pdbx_description
1 polymer ?
#
loop_
_entity_poly.entity_id
_entity_poly.type
_entity_poly.pdbx_seq_one_letter_code
_entity_poly.pdbx_strand_id
1 'polypeptide(L)'
;MSEQHKDFVLSKSEQIPVVARTDVVVVGAGPAGVSAAISAARLGCSVTLIERYHHLGGQASGGMVLVLDDMVNPGKDNRPDEIVTTGIVTEFVERLQAQDSAIYPPPEDCVKSWEMWQKWSRWGCINFHETGMPQPILHAVAFDPDAWKRVSLDLVRESGVQLRLHSWFSEAIVEGSRVTGVICQTKLGRQAIMGDMVVDATGDLDLAASAGAEYTKGEYIVTTVFRLAGVDTDRAEAYEYENPEEYKKLDRQARRIIGGAWGMWWLKTPLPGIVWCNCPHMPGYDGLSPEGMVAAEYQGANG
;
A
#
# COMPACT_ATOMS: atom_id res chain seq x y z
N MET A 1 40.41 0.80 -0.16
CA MET A 1 39.12 0.79 0.58
C MET A 1 39.46 1.26 1.99
N SER A 2 39.15 2.52 2.33
CA SER A 2 39.35 3.05 3.68
C SER A 2 38.31 2.44 4.60
N GLU A 3 38.74 1.75 5.66
CA GLU A 3 37.85 1.43 6.78
C GLU A 3 37.30 2.74 7.34
N GLN A 4 36.04 3.02 7.12
CA GLN A 4 35.34 4.06 7.84
C GLN A 4 35.31 3.62 9.32
N HIS A 5 36.09 4.28 10.17
CA HIS A 5 35.90 4.19 11.60
C HIS A 5 34.50 4.66 11.93
N LYS A 6 33.63 3.71 12.25
CA LYS A 6 32.30 4.04 12.78
C LYS A 6 32.48 4.47 14.23
N ASP A 7 32.24 5.72 14.51
CA ASP A 7 32.15 6.21 15.89
C ASP A 7 30.88 5.62 16.52
N PHE A 8 31.01 5.09 17.74
CA PHE A 8 29.88 4.51 18.48
C PHE A 8 29.60 5.36 19.72
N VAL A 9 28.29 5.56 19.96
CA VAL A 9 27.80 6.10 21.22
C VAL A 9 27.20 4.94 22.01
N LEU A 10 27.72 4.71 23.23
CA LEU A 10 27.17 3.70 24.12
C LEU A 10 25.86 4.22 24.74
N SER A 11 24.75 3.52 24.52
CA SER A 11 23.49 3.75 25.23
C SER A 11 23.57 3.17 26.64
N LYS A 12 22.91 3.80 27.60
CA LYS A 12 22.74 3.24 28.95
C LYS A 12 21.83 2.01 28.88
N SER A 13 22.10 1.01 29.73
CA SER A 13 21.14 -0.06 29.97
C SER A 13 19.86 0.54 30.57
N GLU A 14 18.72 0.17 30.02
CA GLU A 14 17.41 0.75 30.34
C GLU A 14 16.44 -0.35 30.74
N GLN A 15 15.62 -0.08 31.74
CA GLN A 15 14.43 -0.91 32.03
C GLN A 15 13.26 -0.38 31.21
N ILE A 16 12.76 -1.20 30.30
CA ILE A 16 11.67 -0.83 29.39
C ILE A 16 10.33 -1.25 29.99
N PRO A 17 9.40 -0.30 30.22
CA PRO A 17 8.10 -0.63 30.79
C PRO A 17 7.26 -1.47 29.82
N VAL A 18 6.68 -2.56 30.33
CA VAL A 18 5.67 -3.35 29.60
C VAL A 18 4.33 -2.65 29.74
N VAL A 19 3.80 -2.17 28.63
CA VAL A 19 2.57 -1.35 28.58
C VAL A 19 1.35 -2.10 28.10
N ALA A 20 1.53 -3.28 27.50
CA ALA A 20 0.45 -4.18 27.09
C ALA A 20 0.90 -5.65 27.09
N ARG A 21 -0.07 -6.53 27.35
CA ARG A 21 0.05 -7.99 27.17
C ARG A 21 -1.22 -8.47 26.50
N THR A 22 -1.08 -9.14 25.37
CA THR A 22 -2.19 -9.62 24.52
C THR A 22 -1.86 -10.98 23.94
N ASP A 23 -2.86 -11.71 23.49
CA ASP A 23 -2.63 -13.00 22.82
C ASP A 23 -1.86 -12.79 21.51
N VAL A 24 -2.22 -11.72 20.76
CA VAL A 24 -1.60 -11.42 19.45
C VAL A 24 -1.13 -9.96 19.41
N VAL A 25 0.13 -9.78 19.03
CA VAL A 25 0.70 -8.47 18.68
C VAL A 25 0.89 -8.42 17.18
N VAL A 26 0.33 -7.39 16.53
CA VAL A 26 0.49 -7.15 15.09
C VAL A 26 1.29 -5.87 14.89
N VAL A 27 2.40 -5.94 14.17
CA VAL A 27 3.30 -4.81 13.90
C VAL A 27 3.13 -4.34 12.47
N GLY A 28 2.69 -3.10 12.31
CA GLY A 28 2.32 -2.48 11.03
C GLY A 28 0.82 -2.58 10.76
N ALA A 29 0.18 -1.44 10.52
CA ALA A 29 -1.25 -1.37 10.24
C ALA A 29 -1.55 -1.03 8.77
N GLY A 30 -0.75 -1.58 7.85
CA GLY A 30 -1.08 -1.70 6.44
C GLY A 30 -2.24 -2.67 6.20
N PRO A 31 -2.64 -2.93 4.95
CA PRO A 31 -3.76 -3.84 4.65
C PRO A 31 -3.61 -5.22 5.29
N ALA A 32 -2.39 -5.78 5.29
CA ALA A 32 -2.09 -7.07 5.90
C ALA A 32 -2.30 -7.05 7.42
N GLY A 33 -1.73 -6.05 8.11
CA GLY A 33 -1.81 -5.95 9.57
C GLY A 33 -3.22 -5.65 10.08
N VAL A 34 -3.94 -4.76 9.41
CA VAL A 34 -5.34 -4.48 9.71
C VAL A 34 -6.18 -5.76 9.58
N SER A 35 -6.01 -6.50 8.48
CA SER A 35 -6.73 -7.76 8.25
C SER A 35 -6.37 -8.84 9.26
N ALA A 36 -5.08 -8.98 9.60
CA ALA A 36 -4.61 -9.92 10.61
C ALA A 36 -5.18 -9.61 12.00
N ALA A 37 -5.15 -8.31 12.40
CA ALA A 37 -5.64 -7.88 13.70
C ALA A 37 -7.16 -8.10 13.84
N ILE A 38 -7.94 -7.72 12.82
CA ILE A 38 -9.39 -7.94 12.80
C ILE A 38 -9.72 -9.43 12.86
N SER A 39 -9.02 -10.25 12.07
CA SER A 39 -9.25 -11.70 12.02
C SER A 39 -8.99 -12.34 13.38
N ALA A 40 -7.86 -12.04 14.01
CA ALA A 40 -7.52 -12.57 15.33
C ALA A 40 -8.54 -12.13 16.40
N ALA A 41 -8.92 -10.85 16.40
CA ALA A 41 -9.90 -10.34 17.36
C ALA A 41 -11.28 -10.98 17.18
N ARG A 42 -11.74 -11.19 15.94
CA ARG A 42 -13.01 -11.87 15.64
C ARG A 42 -13.02 -13.34 16.04
N LEU A 43 -11.84 -13.95 16.18
CA LEU A 43 -11.67 -15.30 16.72
C LEU A 43 -11.58 -15.34 18.25
N GLY A 44 -11.72 -14.20 18.91
CA GLY A 44 -11.75 -14.08 20.37
C GLY A 44 -10.40 -13.81 21.02
N CYS A 45 -9.34 -13.58 20.26
CA CYS A 45 -8.04 -13.19 20.81
C CYS A 45 -8.05 -11.73 21.26
N SER A 46 -7.34 -11.44 22.35
CA SER A 46 -6.92 -10.07 22.67
C SER A 46 -5.81 -9.66 21.71
N VAL A 47 -5.95 -8.49 21.05
CA VAL A 47 -5.04 -8.06 20.00
C VAL A 47 -4.55 -6.64 20.24
N THR A 48 -3.23 -6.43 20.13
CA THR A 48 -2.63 -5.10 20.03
C THR A 48 -2.09 -4.88 18.62
N LEU A 49 -2.58 -3.85 17.92
CA LEU A 49 -2.12 -3.41 16.60
C LEU A 49 -1.25 -2.16 16.74
N ILE A 50 -0.03 -2.19 16.21
CA ILE A 50 0.97 -1.14 16.34
C ILE A 50 1.19 -0.48 14.98
N GLU A 51 1.18 0.87 14.96
CA GLU A 51 1.43 1.65 13.75
C GLU A 51 2.33 2.85 14.05
N ARG A 52 3.30 3.11 13.16
CA ARG A 52 4.21 4.25 13.26
C ARG A 52 3.57 5.58 12.92
N TYR A 53 2.60 5.58 12.01
CA TYR A 53 1.89 6.79 11.58
C TYR A 53 0.66 7.09 12.45
N HIS A 54 0.00 8.19 12.12
CA HIS A 54 -1.26 8.62 12.75
C HIS A 54 -2.51 8.04 12.07
N HIS A 55 -2.33 7.21 11.04
CA HIS A 55 -3.41 6.60 10.27
C HIS A 55 -3.09 5.15 9.92
N LEU A 56 -4.13 4.40 9.58
CA LEU A 56 -4.06 3.02 9.13
C LEU A 56 -4.08 2.93 7.59
N GLY A 57 -3.75 1.77 7.06
CA GLY A 57 -3.88 1.44 5.65
C GLY A 57 -2.57 1.38 4.86
N GLY A 58 -1.44 1.79 5.43
CA GLY A 58 -0.12 1.67 4.78
C GLY A 58 -0.12 2.19 3.35
N GLN A 59 0.25 1.33 2.38
CA GLN A 59 0.29 1.69 0.96
C GLN A 59 -1.08 2.09 0.40
N ALA A 60 -2.17 1.46 0.85
CA ALA A 60 -3.52 1.79 0.39
C ALA A 60 -4.01 3.18 0.87
N SER A 61 -3.32 3.81 1.80
CA SER A 61 -3.67 5.14 2.33
C SER A 61 -2.53 6.14 2.22
N GLY A 62 -1.48 6.02 3.05
CA GLY A 62 -0.33 6.91 3.06
C GLY A 62 0.51 6.82 1.78
N GLY A 63 0.67 5.63 1.22
CA GLY A 63 1.33 5.39 -0.05
C GLY A 63 0.48 5.76 -1.27
N MET A 64 -0.79 6.11 -1.06
CA MET A 64 -1.75 6.50 -2.11
C MET A 64 -1.89 5.50 -3.26
N VAL A 65 -1.66 4.20 -3.02
CA VAL A 65 -2.05 3.17 -3.97
C VAL A 65 -3.57 3.14 -4.03
N LEU A 66 -4.12 3.25 -5.22
CA LEU A 66 -5.51 3.65 -5.45
C LEU A 66 -6.36 2.52 -6.01
N VAL A 67 -5.75 1.46 -6.50
CA VAL A 67 -6.44 0.34 -7.15
C VAL A 67 -6.08 -0.96 -6.47
N LEU A 68 -7.09 -1.75 -6.13
CA LEU A 68 -6.95 -3.16 -5.85
C LEU A 68 -7.11 -3.87 -7.19
N ASP A 69 -6.02 -4.29 -7.78
CA ASP A 69 -5.95 -5.06 -9.01
C ASP A 69 -5.76 -6.55 -8.73
N ASP A 70 -5.77 -7.37 -9.78
CA ASP A 70 -5.58 -8.83 -9.70
C ASP A 70 -6.47 -9.55 -8.65
N MET A 71 -7.68 -9.04 -8.40
CA MET A 71 -8.62 -9.65 -7.45
C MET A 71 -9.28 -10.92 -7.98
N VAL A 72 -9.13 -11.21 -9.26
CA VAL A 72 -9.65 -12.38 -9.94
C VAL A 72 -8.53 -13.27 -10.44
N ASN A 73 -8.78 -14.57 -10.50
CA ASN A 73 -7.91 -15.46 -11.27
C ASN A 73 -8.24 -15.26 -12.76
N PRO A 74 -7.32 -14.71 -13.58
CA PRO A 74 -7.53 -14.64 -15.02
C PRO A 74 -7.47 -16.08 -15.54
N GLY A 75 -8.62 -16.76 -15.58
CA GLY A 75 -8.77 -18.08 -16.15
C GLY A 75 -8.33 -18.09 -17.62
N LYS A 76 -8.19 -19.27 -18.23
CA LYS A 76 -7.79 -19.41 -19.64
C LYS A 76 -8.67 -18.64 -20.61
N ASP A 77 -9.88 -18.22 -20.22
CA ASP A 77 -10.84 -17.51 -21.03
C ASP A 77 -11.09 -16.06 -20.58
N ASN A 78 -10.22 -15.50 -19.70
CA ASN A 78 -10.37 -14.15 -19.12
C ASN A 78 -11.76 -13.86 -18.53
N ARG A 79 -12.46 -14.89 -18.06
CA ARG A 79 -13.72 -14.71 -17.36
C ARG A 79 -13.44 -14.40 -15.90
N PRO A 80 -14.09 -13.39 -15.34
CA PRO A 80 -13.97 -13.06 -13.92
C PRO A 80 -14.77 -14.02 -13.05
N ASP A 81 -14.79 -15.31 -13.41
CA ASP A 81 -15.67 -16.32 -12.80
C ASP A 81 -15.28 -16.60 -11.34
N GLU A 82 -14.10 -16.17 -10.89
CA GLU A 82 -13.65 -16.43 -9.54
C GLU A 82 -12.90 -15.22 -8.95
N ILE A 83 -13.58 -14.49 -8.06
CA ILE A 83 -12.92 -13.52 -7.21
C ILE A 83 -12.11 -14.29 -6.17
N VAL A 84 -10.79 -14.29 -6.30
CA VAL A 84 -9.88 -15.04 -5.41
C VAL A 84 -9.61 -14.32 -4.09
N THR A 85 -9.80 -13.01 -4.06
CA THR A 85 -9.59 -12.19 -2.87
C THR A 85 -10.92 -11.85 -2.23
N THR A 86 -11.25 -12.52 -1.13
CA THR A 86 -12.55 -12.42 -0.44
C THR A 86 -12.40 -12.18 1.07
N GLY A 87 -13.49 -12.23 1.82
CA GLY A 87 -13.49 -12.07 3.27
C GLY A 87 -13.40 -10.59 3.69
N ILE A 88 -12.41 -10.22 4.49
CA ILE A 88 -12.26 -8.85 5.01
C ILE A 88 -12.16 -7.82 3.89
N VAL A 89 -11.51 -8.15 2.78
CA VAL A 89 -11.41 -7.22 1.64
C VAL A 89 -12.78 -6.93 1.03
N THR A 90 -13.66 -7.91 0.96
CA THR A 90 -15.05 -7.70 0.50
C THR A 90 -15.77 -6.71 1.40
N GLU A 91 -15.68 -6.88 2.72
CA GLU A 91 -16.25 -5.94 3.69
C GLU A 91 -15.68 -4.52 3.55
N PHE A 92 -14.37 -4.40 3.29
CA PHE A 92 -13.75 -3.10 2.98
C PHE A 92 -14.36 -2.44 1.76
N VAL A 93 -14.47 -3.18 0.66
CA VAL A 93 -15.02 -2.68 -0.61
C VAL A 93 -16.48 -2.26 -0.44
N GLU A 94 -17.30 -3.06 0.24
CA GLU A 94 -18.70 -2.74 0.53
C GLU A 94 -18.85 -1.44 1.35
N ARG A 95 -18.00 -1.26 2.37
CA ARG A 95 -18.00 -0.04 3.20
C ARG A 95 -17.50 1.19 2.45
N LEU A 96 -16.54 1.03 1.55
CA LEU A 96 -16.08 2.11 0.67
C LEU A 96 -17.15 2.48 -0.34
N GLN A 97 -17.82 1.48 -0.93
CA GLN A 97 -18.90 1.71 -1.89
C GLN A 97 -20.10 2.41 -1.24
N ALA A 98 -20.45 2.06 0.00
CA ALA A 98 -21.51 2.72 0.75
C ALA A 98 -21.25 4.22 1.04
N GLN A 99 -20.02 4.69 0.79
CA GLN A 99 -19.58 6.08 0.92
C GLN A 99 -19.23 6.72 -0.44
N ASP A 100 -19.64 6.11 -1.55
CA ASP A 100 -19.27 6.52 -2.93
C ASP A 100 -17.75 6.64 -3.12
N SER A 101 -16.99 5.83 -2.38
CA SER A 101 -15.52 5.88 -2.33
C SER A 101 -14.84 4.65 -2.93
N ALA A 102 -15.59 3.81 -3.64
CA ALA A 102 -15.08 2.68 -4.43
C ALA A 102 -15.84 2.56 -5.75
N ILE A 103 -15.11 2.31 -6.83
CA ILE A 103 -15.64 2.14 -8.18
C ILE A 103 -15.00 0.89 -8.80
N TYR A 104 -15.83 0.01 -9.36
CA TYR A 104 -15.38 -1.23 -10.02
C TYR A 104 -16.38 -1.67 -11.09
N PRO A 105 -15.94 -2.42 -12.10
CA PRO A 105 -16.82 -2.89 -13.16
C PRO A 105 -17.78 -3.96 -12.62
N PRO A 106 -19.05 -3.93 -13.05
CA PRO A 106 -19.94 -5.04 -12.82
C PRO A 106 -19.49 -6.26 -13.67
N PRO A 107 -19.89 -7.48 -13.30
CA PRO A 107 -19.43 -8.70 -13.98
C PRO A 107 -19.64 -8.72 -15.49
N GLU A 108 -20.74 -8.15 -15.98
CA GLU A 108 -21.07 -8.06 -17.40
C GLU A 108 -20.12 -7.17 -18.22
N ASP A 109 -19.45 -6.21 -17.58
CA ASP A 109 -18.48 -5.33 -18.21
C ASP A 109 -17.07 -5.95 -18.24
N CYS A 110 -16.84 -7.04 -17.50
CA CYS A 110 -15.55 -7.71 -17.42
C CYS A 110 -15.29 -8.58 -18.67
N VAL A 111 -15.19 -7.93 -19.81
CA VAL A 111 -14.98 -8.56 -21.13
C VAL A 111 -13.87 -7.85 -21.90
N LYS A 112 -13.34 -8.53 -22.95
CA LYS A 112 -12.35 -7.95 -23.85
C LYS A 112 -13.05 -7.27 -25.03
N SER A 113 -13.25 -5.95 -24.94
CA SER A 113 -13.78 -5.12 -26.01
C SER A 113 -13.22 -3.71 -25.94
N TRP A 114 -13.18 -2.99 -27.08
CA TRP A 114 -12.79 -1.58 -27.10
C TRP A 114 -13.73 -0.69 -26.29
N GLU A 115 -15.03 -0.96 -26.31
CA GLU A 115 -16.04 -0.22 -25.56
C GLU A 115 -15.78 -0.31 -24.06
N MET A 116 -15.61 -1.51 -23.51
CA MET A 116 -15.36 -1.69 -22.09
C MET A 116 -13.95 -1.21 -21.70
N TRP A 117 -12.96 -1.36 -22.60
CA TRP A 117 -11.64 -0.82 -22.36
C TRP A 117 -11.67 0.72 -22.24
N GLN A 118 -12.38 1.42 -23.11
CA GLN A 118 -12.57 2.87 -23.01
C GLN A 118 -13.29 3.27 -21.72
N LYS A 119 -14.26 2.49 -21.26
CA LYS A 119 -15.03 2.76 -20.05
C LYS A 119 -14.21 2.56 -18.77
N TRP A 120 -13.37 1.52 -18.70
CA TRP A 120 -12.78 1.04 -17.46
C TRP A 120 -11.25 1.17 -17.33
N SER A 121 -10.52 1.35 -18.42
CA SER A 121 -9.05 1.39 -18.38
C SER A 121 -8.52 2.51 -17.48
N ARG A 122 -9.17 3.67 -17.48
CA ARG A 122 -8.77 4.80 -16.64
C ARG A 122 -9.18 4.67 -15.16
N TRP A 123 -9.87 3.60 -14.82
CA TRP A 123 -10.09 3.17 -13.44
C TRP A 123 -9.06 2.13 -12.97
N GLY A 124 -8.13 1.73 -13.83
CA GLY A 124 -7.17 0.67 -13.56
C GLY A 124 -7.74 -0.74 -13.59
N CYS A 125 -8.95 -0.92 -14.11
CA CYS A 125 -9.63 -2.22 -14.16
C CYS A 125 -9.27 -3.01 -15.43
N ILE A 126 -7.97 -3.18 -15.69
CA ILE A 126 -7.46 -3.87 -16.88
C ILE A 126 -6.51 -5.00 -16.51
N ASN A 127 -6.40 -6.01 -17.36
CA ASN A 127 -5.38 -7.04 -17.21
C ASN A 127 -4.01 -6.52 -17.66
N PHE A 128 -3.19 -6.09 -16.71
CA PHE A 128 -1.84 -5.58 -16.96
C PHE A 128 -0.86 -6.65 -17.49
N HIS A 129 -1.20 -7.94 -17.34
CA HIS A 129 -0.35 -9.06 -17.78
C HIS A 129 -0.57 -9.43 -19.25
N GLU A 130 -1.67 -8.96 -19.86
CA GLU A 130 -1.89 -9.16 -21.29
C GLU A 130 -1.24 -8.08 -22.16
N THR A 131 -0.57 -8.54 -23.21
CA THR A 131 -0.04 -7.68 -24.25
C THR A 131 -1.05 -7.55 -25.40
N GLY A 132 -1.16 -6.38 -25.96
CA GLY A 132 -2.09 -6.09 -27.06
C GLY A 132 -3.30 -5.30 -26.61
N MET A 133 -4.02 -4.75 -27.57
CA MET A 133 -5.15 -3.87 -27.32
C MET A 133 -6.40 -4.36 -28.05
N PRO A 134 -7.58 -4.19 -27.47
CA PRO A 134 -7.82 -3.77 -26.08
C PRO A 134 -7.40 -4.86 -25.09
N GLN A 135 -6.99 -4.45 -23.89
CA GLN A 135 -6.78 -5.39 -22.79
C GLN A 135 -8.15 -5.82 -22.20
N PRO A 136 -8.27 -7.05 -21.67
CA PRO A 136 -9.48 -7.46 -20.96
C PRO A 136 -9.73 -6.58 -19.73
N ILE A 137 -11.01 -6.32 -19.45
CA ILE A 137 -11.44 -5.71 -18.20
C ILE A 137 -11.55 -6.79 -17.14
N LEU A 138 -10.93 -6.55 -16.00
CA LEU A 138 -10.98 -7.42 -14.82
C LEU A 138 -11.68 -6.71 -13.67
N HIS A 139 -12.18 -7.51 -12.73
CA HIS A 139 -12.67 -6.99 -11.47
C HIS A 139 -11.49 -6.45 -10.66
N ALA A 140 -11.34 -5.15 -10.67
CA ALA A 140 -10.42 -4.37 -9.87
C ALA A 140 -11.19 -3.22 -9.24
N VAL A 141 -10.73 -2.69 -8.11
CA VAL A 141 -11.44 -1.67 -7.34
C VAL A 141 -10.61 -0.42 -7.22
N ALA A 142 -11.01 0.65 -7.89
CA ALA A 142 -10.49 1.99 -7.63
C ALA A 142 -11.13 2.56 -6.37
N PHE A 143 -10.35 3.12 -5.45
CA PHE A 143 -10.86 3.62 -4.17
C PHE A 143 -10.24 4.96 -3.76
N ASP A 144 -10.89 5.65 -2.82
CA ASP A 144 -10.33 6.85 -2.19
C ASP A 144 -9.44 6.46 -0.99
N PRO A 145 -8.14 6.81 -0.99
CA PRO A 145 -7.22 6.51 0.11
C PRO A 145 -7.64 7.12 1.46
N ASP A 146 -8.30 8.26 1.46
CA ASP A 146 -8.77 8.87 2.72
C ASP A 146 -10.01 8.16 3.28
N ALA A 147 -10.88 7.65 2.41
CA ALA A 147 -11.95 6.75 2.83
C ALA A 147 -11.40 5.42 3.37
N TRP A 148 -10.34 4.89 2.75
CA TRP A 148 -9.65 3.70 3.25
C TRP A 148 -9.16 3.85 4.69
N LYS A 149 -8.56 5.01 5.03
CA LYS A 149 -8.14 5.31 6.42
C LYS A 149 -9.31 5.21 7.40
N ARG A 150 -10.46 5.79 7.04
CA ARG A 150 -11.67 5.78 7.89
C ARG A 150 -12.22 4.38 8.07
N VAL A 151 -12.40 3.65 6.98
CA VAL A 151 -12.91 2.26 7.00
C VAL A 151 -11.99 1.36 7.82
N SER A 152 -10.65 1.49 7.64
CA SER A 152 -9.67 0.74 8.42
C SER A 152 -9.82 1.02 9.93
N LEU A 153 -9.94 2.28 10.31
CA LEU A 153 -10.09 2.68 11.71
C LEU A 153 -11.40 2.17 12.32
N ASP A 154 -12.50 2.26 11.58
CA ASP A 154 -13.81 1.80 12.03
C ASP A 154 -13.83 0.28 12.24
N LEU A 155 -13.31 -0.49 11.27
CA LEU A 155 -13.23 -1.94 11.39
C LEU A 155 -12.36 -2.41 12.55
N VAL A 156 -11.21 -1.78 12.76
CA VAL A 156 -10.30 -2.07 13.87
C VAL A 156 -11.00 -1.77 15.22
N ARG A 157 -11.66 -0.62 15.33
CA ARG A 157 -12.39 -0.22 16.53
C ARG A 157 -13.56 -1.17 16.84
N GLU A 158 -14.36 -1.48 15.83
CA GLU A 158 -15.53 -2.39 15.96
C GLU A 158 -15.11 -3.81 16.37
N SER A 159 -13.91 -4.25 15.96
CA SER A 159 -13.38 -5.55 16.32
C SER A 159 -12.76 -5.61 17.72
N GLY A 160 -12.70 -4.50 18.46
CA GLY A 160 -12.17 -4.45 19.83
C GLY A 160 -10.63 -4.54 19.90
N VAL A 161 -9.93 -4.32 18.81
CA VAL A 161 -8.46 -4.31 18.74
C VAL A 161 -7.91 -3.11 19.51
N GLN A 162 -6.90 -3.32 20.34
CA GLN A 162 -6.16 -2.26 21.01
C GLN A 162 -5.19 -1.62 20.00
N LEU A 163 -5.50 -0.41 19.56
CA LEU A 163 -4.70 0.33 18.58
C LEU A 163 -3.66 1.22 19.27
N ARG A 164 -2.41 1.15 18.79
CA ARG A 164 -1.30 2.00 19.22
C ARG A 164 -0.68 2.71 18.01
N LEU A 165 -1.07 3.96 17.80
CA LEU A 165 -0.50 4.85 16.80
C LEU A 165 0.78 5.54 17.30
N HIS A 166 1.56 6.16 16.40
CA HIS A 166 2.81 6.85 16.72
C HIS A 166 3.79 5.98 17.53
N SER A 167 3.80 4.70 17.25
CA SER A 167 4.61 3.69 17.91
C SER A 167 5.51 3.01 16.89
N TRP A 168 6.74 3.48 16.79
CA TRP A 168 7.74 2.92 15.86
C TRP A 168 8.27 1.60 16.42
N PHE A 169 8.13 0.52 15.67
CA PHE A 169 8.82 -0.71 15.97
C PHE A 169 10.35 -0.46 15.98
N SER A 170 11.04 -0.94 16.99
CA SER A 170 12.49 -0.80 17.11
C SER A 170 13.23 -2.13 17.30
N GLU A 171 12.60 -3.09 17.99
CA GLU A 171 13.30 -4.32 18.37
C GLU A 171 12.33 -5.45 18.70
N ALA A 172 12.65 -6.67 18.25
CA ALA A 172 11.95 -7.89 18.67
C ALA A 172 12.46 -8.34 20.05
N ILE A 173 11.55 -8.78 20.92
CA ILE A 173 11.89 -9.46 22.19
C ILE A 173 11.92 -10.96 21.91
N VAL A 174 13.11 -11.56 22.00
CA VAL A 174 13.31 -12.97 21.64
C VAL A 174 13.76 -13.75 22.90
N GLU A 175 13.04 -14.82 23.18
CA GLU A 175 13.38 -15.76 24.26
C GLU A 175 13.60 -17.16 23.63
N GLY A 176 14.86 -17.59 23.61
CA GLY A 176 15.25 -18.80 22.88
C GLY A 176 15.03 -18.66 21.37
N SER A 177 14.13 -19.45 20.81
CA SER A 177 13.73 -19.39 19.39
C SER A 177 12.36 -18.72 19.17
N ARG A 178 11.78 -18.09 20.20
CA ARG A 178 10.44 -17.52 20.16
C ARG A 178 10.49 -16.01 20.30
N VAL A 179 9.75 -15.32 19.45
CA VAL A 179 9.44 -13.90 19.65
C VAL A 179 8.29 -13.78 20.65
N THR A 180 8.52 -13.14 21.79
CA THR A 180 7.57 -13.01 22.89
C THR A 180 7.01 -11.61 23.04
N GLY A 181 7.43 -10.68 22.19
CA GLY A 181 6.95 -9.32 22.18
C GLY A 181 7.80 -8.42 21.32
N VAL A 182 7.54 -7.14 21.41
CA VAL A 182 8.24 -6.10 20.66
C VAL A 182 8.50 -4.88 21.54
N ILE A 183 9.53 -4.13 21.17
CA ILE A 183 9.82 -2.80 21.74
C ILE A 183 9.51 -1.76 20.66
N CYS A 184 8.78 -0.73 21.07
CA CYS A 184 8.47 0.40 20.22
C CYS A 184 9.02 1.69 20.81
N GLN A 185 9.51 2.59 19.95
CA GLN A 185 9.83 3.96 20.30
C GLN A 185 8.58 4.84 20.21
N THR A 186 8.28 5.56 21.28
CA THR A 186 7.18 6.52 21.37
C THR A 186 7.69 7.87 21.90
N LYS A 187 6.82 8.88 21.95
CA LYS A 187 7.15 10.15 22.62
C LYS A 187 7.41 10.01 24.14
N LEU A 188 6.90 8.94 24.76
CA LEU A 188 7.11 8.63 26.17
C LEU A 188 8.36 7.77 26.40
N GLY A 189 9.20 7.57 25.38
CA GLY A 189 10.34 6.67 25.40
C GLY A 189 10.02 5.29 24.85
N ARG A 190 10.89 4.33 25.13
CA ARG A 190 10.75 2.94 24.73
C ARG A 190 9.70 2.23 25.56
N GLN A 191 8.86 1.44 24.91
CA GLN A 191 7.78 0.68 25.56
C GLN A 191 7.73 -0.74 24.98
N ALA A 192 7.55 -1.74 25.84
CA ALA A 192 7.43 -3.13 25.44
C ALA A 192 5.95 -3.54 25.40
N ILE A 193 5.60 -4.30 24.35
CA ILE A 193 4.30 -4.94 24.17
C ILE A 193 4.55 -6.43 24.05
N MET A 194 3.99 -7.23 24.97
CA MET A 194 4.18 -8.67 25.02
C MET A 194 3.00 -9.39 24.38
N GLY A 195 3.27 -10.52 23.72
CA GLY A 195 2.24 -11.34 23.12
C GLY A 195 2.63 -12.80 22.97
N ASP A 196 1.63 -13.67 22.97
CA ASP A 196 1.85 -15.11 22.76
C ASP A 196 2.22 -15.40 21.30
N MET A 197 1.64 -14.62 20.37
CA MET A 197 1.96 -14.62 18.94
C MET A 197 2.29 -13.22 18.47
N VAL A 198 3.27 -13.10 17.59
CA VAL A 198 3.66 -11.80 17.01
C VAL A 198 3.62 -11.91 15.49
N VAL A 199 2.90 -11.00 14.86
CA VAL A 199 2.71 -10.95 13.40
C VAL A 199 3.51 -9.79 12.83
N ASP A 200 4.41 -10.10 11.88
CA ASP A 200 5.11 -9.08 11.09
C ASP A 200 4.24 -8.66 9.90
N ALA A 201 3.78 -7.43 9.94
CA ALA A 201 3.05 -6.76 8.87
C ALA A 201 3.67 -5.39 8.54
N THR A 202 4.98 -5.24 8.79
CA THR A 202 5.73 -3.98 8.64
C THR A 202 5.90 -3.55 7.18
N GLY A 203 5.79 -4.50 6.25
CA GLY A 203 5.99 -4.30 4.81
C GLY A 203 7.41 -4.66 4.35
N ASP A 204 8.40 -4.45 5.21
CA ASP A 204 9.82 -4.65 4.89
C ASP A 204 10.50 -5.74 5.76
N LEU A 205 9.70 -6.60 6.43
CA LEU A 205 10.19 -7.65 7.35
C LEU A 205 11.00 -7.11 8.54
N ASP A 206 10.70 -5.91 9.02
CA ASP A 206 11.47 -5.26 10.10
C ASP A 206 11.53 -6.13 11.36
N LEU A 207 10.40 -6.75 11.74
CA LEU A 207 10.32 -7.60 12.91
C LEU A 207 11.06 -8.92 12.71
N ALA A 208 10.85 -9.58 11.58
CA ALA A 208 11.50 -10.84 11.25
C ALA A 208 13.02 -10.69 11.20
N ALA A 209 13.51 -9.63 10.53
CA ALA A 209 14.93 -9.30 10.48
C ALA A 209 15.52 -9.00 11.88
N SER A 210 14.80 -8.23 12.70
CA SER A 210 15.18 -7.93 14.10
C SER A 210 15.22 -9.19 14.97
N ALA A 211 14.38 -10.18 14.70
CA ALA A 211 14.36 -11.47 15.40
C ALA A 211 15.45 -12.44 14.90
N GLY A 212 16.23 -12.06 13.89
CA GLY A 212 17.32 -12.89 13.34
C GLY A 212 16.88 -13.88 12.27
N ALA A 213 15.69 -13.72 11.67
CA ALA A 213 15.28 -14.54 10.55
C ALA A 213 16.12 -14.26 9.30
N GLU A 214 16.37 -15.30 8.50
CA GLU A 214 17.02 -15.15 7.21
C GLU A 214 16.09 -14.46 6.22
N TYR A 215 16.62 -13.51 5.43
CA TYR A 215 15.88 -12.79 4.40
C TYR A 215 16.78 -12.43 3.22
N THR A 216 16.16 -12.15 2.08
CA THR A 216 16.86 -11.62 0.89
C THR A 216 16.43 -10.19 0.65
N LYS A 217 17.37 -9.35 0.22
CA LYS A 217 17.06 -7.99 -0.24
C LYS A 217 16.73 -8.02 -1.72
N GLY A 218 15.63 -7.39 -2.09
CA GLY A 218 15.27 -7.09 -3.47
C GLY A 218 15.55 -5.63 -3.82
N GLU A 219 15.59 -5.34 -5.12
CA GLU A 219 15.59 -3.97 -5.62
C GLU A 219 14.14 -3.60 -5.95
N TYR A 220 13.70 -2.44 -5.46
CA TYR A 220 12.38 -1.89 -5.74
C TYR A 220 12.49 -0.63 -6.58
N ILE A 221 11.43 -0.37 -7.34
CA ILE A 221 11.25 0.92 -7.99
C ILE A 221 10.53 1.82 -6.99
N VAL A 222 11.17 2.93 -6.61
CA VAL A 222 10.53 3.96 -5.80
C VAL A 222 9.68 4.85 -6.70
N THR A 223 8.48 5.19 -6.27
CA THR A 223 7.57 6.04 -7.02
C THR A 223 7.05 7.15 -6.12
N THR A 224 7.17 8.40 -6.57
CA THR A 224 6.54 9.55 -5.92
C THR A 224 5.18 9.78 -6.54
N VAL A 225 4.16 9.11 -6.01
CA VAL A 225 2.78 9.29 -6.50
C VAL A 225 2.21 10.63 -6.08
N PHE A 226 1.38 11.22 -6.95
CA PHE A 226 0.69 12.47 -6.65
C PHE A 226 -0.72 12.50 -7.25
N ARG A 227 -1.52 13.46 -6.81
CA ARG A 227 -2.87 13.71 -7.34
C ARG A 227 -2.95 15.09 -7.96
N LEU A 228 -3.65 15.20 -9.09
CA LEU A 228 -4.00 16.47 -9.71
C LEU A 228 -5.50 16.72 -9.53
N ALA A 229 -5.87 17.92 -9.10
CA ALA A 229 -7.25 18.35 -8.98
C ALA A 229 -7.62 19.33 -10.11
N GLY A 230 -8.92 19.45 -10.40
CA GLY A 230 -9.42 20.34 -11.45
C GLY A 230 -9.23 19.79 -12.86
N VAL A 231 -9.06 18.48 -13.00
CA VAL A 231 -8.90 17.81 -14.30
C VAL A 231 -10.28 17.53 -14.89
N ASP A 232 -10.52 18.00 -16.12
CA ASP A 232 -11.62 17.55 -16.96
C ASP A 232 -11.27 16.18 -17.55
N THR A 233 -11.67 15.12 -16.83
CA THR A 233 -11.31 13.74 -17.17
C THR A 233 -11.92 13.28 -18.50
N ASP A 234 -13.13 13.75 -18.82
CA ASP A 234 -13.81 13.36 -20.05
C ASP A 234 -13.10 13.99 -21.27
N ARG A 235 -12.70 15.25 -21.13
CA ARG A 235 -11.90 15.93 -22.15
C ARG A 235 -10.52 15.31 -22.31
N ALA A 236 -9.88 14.91 -21.21
CA ALA A 236 -8.56 14.29 -21.26
C ALA A 236 -8.60 12.91 -21.96
N GLU A 237 -9.63 12.11 -21.69
CA GLU A 237 -9.84 10.83 -22.39
C GLU A 237 -10.20 11.04 -23.86
N ALA A 238 -11.13 11.94 -24.18
CA ALA A 238 -11.51 12.23 -25.56
C ALA A 238 -10.28 12.70 -26.37
N TYR A 239 -9.41 13.52 -25.80
CA TYR A 239 -8.21 14.00 -26.47
C TYR A 239 -7.26 12.86 -26.86
N GLU A 240 -7.08 11.86 -26.01
CA GLU A 240 -6.24 10.68 -26.30
C GLU A 240 -6.73 9.91 -27.52
N TYR A 241 -8.04 9.72 -27.65
CA TYR A 241 -8.65 8.97 -28.75
C TYR A 241 -8.77 9.80 -30.03
N GLU A 242 -9.07 11.08 -29.94
CA GLU A 242 -9.23 11.98 -31.08
C GLU A 242 -7.90 12.42 -31.68
N ASN A 243 -6.83 12.46 -30.87
CA ASN A 243 -5.51 12.97 -31.26
C ASN A 243 -4.37 11.99 -30.92
N PRO A 244 -4.42 10.71 -31.34
CA PRO A 244 -3.51 9.67 -30.86
C PRO A 244 -2.03 9.94 -31.17
N GLU A 245 -1.70 10.57 -32.31
CA GLU A 245 -0.32 10.86 -32.67
C GLU A 245 0.25 12.05 -31.87
N GLU A 246 -0.57 13.05 -31.57
CA GLU A 246 -0.18 14.16 -30.71
C GLU A 246 -0.05 13.70 -29.26
N TYR A 247 -0.99 12.89 -28.77
CA TYR A 247 -0.92 12.27 -27.45
C TYR A 247 0.37 11.46 -27.25
N LYS A 248 0.75 10.60 -28.22
CA LYS A 248 2.02 9.88 -28.21
C LYS A 248 3.24 10.80 -28.19
N LYS A 249 3.17 11.94 -28.86
CA LYS A 249 4.25 12.94 -28.83
C LYS A 249 4.36 13.60 -27.46
N LEU A 250 3.24 13.98 -26.84
CA LEU A 250 3.19 14.54 -25.50
C LEU A 250 3.68 13.53 -24.44
N ASP A 251 3.24 12.26 -24.53
CA ASP A 251 3.71 11.20 -23.64
C ASP A 251 5.24 11.01 -23.72
N ARG A 252 5.80 11.01 -24.95
CA ARG A 252 7.27 10.95 -25.12
C ARG A 252 7.99 12.18 -24.52
N GLN A 253 7.37 13.36 -24.58
CA GLN A 253 7.93 14.55 -23.96
C GLN A 253 7.87 14.46 -22.42
N ALA A 254 6.73 14.03 -21.88
CA ALA A 254 6.55 13.81 -20.45
C ALA A 254 7.58 12.81 -19.89
N ARG A 255 7.78 11.68 -20.56
CA ARG A 255 8.81 10.69 -20.18
C ARG A 255 10.22 11.25 -20.08
N ARG A 256 10.57 12.24 -20.90
CA ARG A 256 11.88 12.89 -20.85
C ARG A 256 12.05 13.87 -19.70
N ILE A 257 10.95 14.48 -19.27
CA ILE A 257 10.92 15.47 -18.18
C ILE A 257 10.84 14.76 -16.83
N ILE A 258 9.89 13.84 -16.70
CA ILE A 258 9.60 13.16 -15.44
C ILE A 258 10.72 12.16 -15.07
N GLY A 259 11.40 11.61 -16.07
CA GLY A 259 12.33 10.49 -15.88
C GLY A 259 11.57 9.19 -15.54
N GLY A 260 12.23 8.07 -15.71
CA GLY A 260 11.65 6.76 -15.41
C GLY A 260 11.00 6.05 -16.60
N ALA A 261 10.61 4.79 -16.37
CA ALA A 261 10.30 3.84 -17.46
C ALA A 261 8.90 4.00 -18.06
N TRP A 262 7.93 4.54 -17.34
CA TRP A 262 6.51 4.39 -17.65
C TRP A 262 5.81 5.65 -18.19
N GLY A 263 6.44 6.81 -18.17
CA GLY A 263 5.83 8.07 -18.56
C GLY A 263 4.77 8.57 -17.56
N MET A 264 3.96 9.52 -17.98
CA MET A 264 2.90 10.07 -17.15
C MET A 264 1.63 9.22 -17.28
N TRP A 265 1.52 8.19 -16.44
CA TRP A 265 0.34 7.37 -16.37
C TRP A 265 -0.61 7.88 -15.29
N TRP A 266 -1.88 8.11 -15.65
CA TRP A 266 -2.89 8.63 -14.75
C TRP A 266 -4.16 7.77 -14.72
N LEU A 267 -4.79 7.70 -13.56
CA LEU A 267 -6.06 7.02 -13.35
C LEU A 267 -7.09 7.98 -12.75
N LYS A 268 -8.35 7.73 -13.04
CA LYS A 268 -9.49 8.36 -12.35
C LYS A 268 -9.51 7.95 -10.89
N THR A 269 -10.03 8.83 -10.04
CA THR A 269 -10.34 8.53 -8.64
C THR A 269 -11.84 8.63 -8.41
N PRO A 270 -12.39 8.03 -7.35
CA PRO A 270 -13.80 8.24 -6.98
C PRO A 270 -14.16 9.71 -6.72
N LEU A 271 -13.17 10.58 -6.54
CA LEU A 271 -13.37 12.02 -6.36
C LEU A 271 -13.42 12.72 -7.72
N PRO A 272 -14.54 13.38 -8.08
CA PRO A 272 -14.68 14.02 -9.37
C PRO A 272 -13.60 15.06 -9.64
N GLY A 273 -13.03 15.01 -10.85
CA GLY A 273 -11.99 15.95 -11.28
C GLY A 273 -10.64 15.79 -10.58
N ILE A 274 -10.45 14.72 -9.82
CA ILE A 274 -9.16 14.36 -9.23
C ILE A 274 -8.64 13.11 -9.92
N VAL A 275 -7.41 13.19 -10.44
CA VAL A 275 -6.69 12.04 -11.00
C VAL A 275 -5.48 11.70 -10.16
N TRP A 276 -5.11 10.44 -10.18
CA TRP A 276 -3.93 9.89 -9.54
C TRP A 276 -2.86 9.61 -10.59
N CYS A 277 -1.63 10.01 -10.30
CA CYS A 277 -0.49 9.84 -11.19
C CYS A 277 0.54 8.92 -10.53
N ASN A 278 0.84 7.80 -11.17
CA ASN A 278 1.85 6.84 -10.72
C ASN A 278 3.18 7.10 -11.44
N CYS A 279 3.80 8.19 -11.11
CA CYS A 279 5.08 8.61 -11.70
C CYS A 279 5.76 9.69 -10.83
N PRO A 280 7.10 9.90 -10.97
CA PRO A 280 8.03 9.11 -11.75
C PRO A 280 8.34 7.75 -11.13
N HIS A 281 8.80 6.79 -11.94
CA HIS A 281 9.35 5.53 -11.47
C HIS A 281 10.87 5.62 -11.41
N MET A 282 11.43 5.46 -10.23
CA MET A 282 12.86 5.72 -9.97
C MET A 282 13.55 4.43 -9.51
N PRO A 283 14.26 3.73 -10.40
CA PRO A 283 15.05 2.56 -10.04
C PRO A 283 16.38 2.95 -9.38
N GLY A 284 16.96 2.01 -8.62
CA GLY A 284 18.33 2.12 -8.11
C GLY A 284 18.48 2.91 -6.80
N TYR A 285 17.38 3.22 -6.11
CA TYR A 285 17.41 3.79 -4.76
C TYR A 285 17.30 2.72 -3.70
N ASP A 286 18.06 2.87 -2.62
CA ASP A 286 17.92 2.03 -1.43
C ASP A 286 16.75 2.53 -0.58
N GLY A 287 15.62 1.84 -0.67
CA GLY A 287 14.40 2.13 0.10
C GLY A 287 14.50 1.83 1.60
N LEU A 288 15.60 1.23 2.06
CA LEU A 288 15.83 0.91 3.48
C LEU A 288 16.73 1.93 4.18
N SER A 289 17.48 2.74 3.43
CA SER A 289 18.35 3.77 4.02
C SER A 289 17.67 5.15 4.01
N PRO A 290 17.82 5.94 5.10
CA PRO A 290 17.31 7.31 5.12
C PRO A 290 17.89 8.17 3.97
N GLU A 291 19.16 8.00 3.66
CA GLU A 291 19.85 8.73 2.59
C GLU A 291 19.32 8.37 1.21
N GLY A 292 19.03 7.08 0.97
CA GLY A 292 18.42 6.58 -0.28
C GLY A 292 17.01 7.12 -0.46
N MET A 293 16.21 7.12 0.61
CA MET A 293 14.85 7.67 0.60
C MET A 293 14.84 9.18 0.34
N VAL A 294 15.72 9.95 1.01
CA VAL A 294 15.84 11.40 0.77
C VAL A 294 16.28 11.70 -0.66
N ALA A 295 17.20 10.92 -1.21
CA ALA A 295 17.64 11.08 -2.59
C ALA A 295 16.50 10.80 -3.58
N ALA A 296 15.68 9.77 -3.34
CA ALA A 296 14.50 9.46 -4.13
C ALA A 296 13.44 10.57 -4.07
N GLU A 297 13.16 11.11 -2.87
CA GLU A 297 12.24 12.23 -2.68
C GLU A 297 12.67 13.48 -3.45
N TYR A 298 13.95 13.83 -3.39
CA TYR A 298 14.48 14.98 -4.16
C TYR A 298 14.38 14.75 -5.67
N GLN A 299 14.64 13.54 -6.14
CA GLN A 299 14.50 13.22 -7.56
C GLN A 299 13.04 13.29 -7.99
N GLY A 300 12.12 12.73 -7.20
CA GLY A 300 10.69 12.74 -7.47
C GLY A 300 10.07 14.12 -7.46
N ALA A 301 10.53 15.01 -6.58
CA ALA A 301 10.05 16.39 -6.50
C ALA A 301 10.56 17.29 -7.64
N ASN A 302 11.67 16.93 -8.29
CA ASN A 302 12.28 17.70 -9.38
C ASN A 302 11.94 17.16 -10.79
N GLY A 303 11.26 16.03 -10.89
CA GLY A 303 10.75 15.45 -12.15
C GLY A 303 9.36 15.92 -12.44
#